data_8a40f0aee22fef60a87e395ec306b5b3
#
_entry.id   8a40f0aee22fef60a87e395ec306b5b3
#
_cell.length_a   1.000
_cell.length_b   1.000
_cell.length_c   1.000
_cell.angle_alpha   90.00
_cell.angle_beta   90.00
_cell.angle_gamma   90.00
#
_symmetry.space_group_name_H-M   'P 1'
#
loop_
_entity.id
_entity.type
_entity.pdbx_description
1 polymer ?
#
loop_
_entity_poly.entity_id
_entity_poly.type
_entity_poly.pdbx_seq_one_letter_code
_entity_poly.pdbx_strand_id
1 'polypeptide(L)'
;GKPSYAYRIETENKILCFTGDLRGDCQDFPFAAANNTDLVVSELTHFRLEHIWPYLEKLQTQALIFNHLGNWSQVPEEQERIKEKCKALPYPVTLAYDGMEITL
;
A
#
# COMPACT_ATOMS: atom_id res chain seq x y z
N GLY A 1 -16.96 -11.17 8.43
CA GLY A 1 -16.06 -10.10 8.86
C GLY A 1 -16.63 -8.74 8.50
N LYS A 2 -15.98 -7.73 9.01
CA LYS A 2 -16.37 -6.36 8.69
C LYS A 2 -16.03 -6.06 7.24
N PRO A 3 -16.91 -5.34 6.52
CA PRO A 3 -16.56 -4.92 5.17
C PRO A 3 -15.39 -3.94 5.22
N SER A 4 -14.47 -4.09 4.27
CA SER A 4 -13.39 -3.13 4.09
C SER A 4 -13.84 -2.07 3.10
N TYR A 5 -13.51 -0.82 3.40
CA TYR A 5 -13.85 0.30 2.54
C TYR A 5 -12.57 0.94 2.04
N ALA A 6 -12.42 0.97 0.72
CA ALA A 6 -11.39 1.77 0.10
C ALA A 6 -11.92 3.17 -0.17
N TYR A 7 -11.06 4.15 -0.05
CA TYR A 7 -11.43 5.54 -0.31
C TYR A 7 -10.57 6.08 -1.45
N ARG A 8 -11.22 6.56 -2.49
CA ARG A 8 -10.56 7.31 -3.55
C ARG A 8 -10.94 8.79 -3.39
N ILE A 9 -9.94 9.62 -3.18
CA ILE A 9 -10.11 11.05 -2.96
C ILE A 9 -9.51 11.79 -4.14
N GLU A 10 -10.30 12.59 -4.81
CA GLU A 10 -9.85 13.40 -5.93
C GLU A 10 -9.91 14.87 -5.55
N THR A 11 -8.77 15.54 -5.66
CA THR A 11 -8.68 17.00 -5.51
C THR A 11 -8.38 17.61 -6.89
N GLU A 12 -8.25 18.93 -6.96
CA GLU A 12 -7.94 19.60 -8.24
C GLU A 12 -6.64 19.08 -8.87
N ASN A 13 -5.66 18.69 -8.04
CA ASN A 13 -4.32 18.37 -8.52
C ASN A 13 -3.86 16.96 -8.18
N LYS A 14 -4.57 16.22 -7.33
CA LYS A 14 -4.10 14.93 -6.82
C LYS A 14 -5.23 13.92 -6.71
N ILE A 15 -4.90 12.66 -6.96
CA ILE A 15 -5.79 11.52 -6.77
C ILE A 15 -5.13 10.57 -5.78
N LEU A 16 -5.82 10.28 -4.69
CA LEU A 16 -5.32 9.45 -3.61
C LEU A 16 -6.23 8.25 -3.42
N CYS A 17 -5.64 7.11 -3.04
CA CYS A 17 -6.42 5.93 -2.69
C CYS A 17 -5.92 5.37 -1.36
N PHE A 18 -6.84 5.15 -0.42
CA PHE A 18 -6.58 4.44 0.84
C PHE A 18 -7.28 3.10 0.75
N THR A 19 -6.53 2.00 0.88
CA THR A 19 -7.11 0.67 0.70
C THR A 19 -8.00 0.24 1.87
N GLY A 20 -7.80 0.81 3.06
CA GLY A 20 -8.45 0.30 4.26
C GLY A 20 -7.88 -1.07 4.64
N ASP A 21 -8.60 -1.79 5.49
CA ASP A 21 -8.18 -3.13 5.91
C ASP A 21 -8.45 -4.14 4.79
N LEU A 22 -7.42 -4.91 4.44
CA LEU A 22 -7.50 -5.92 3.39
C LEU A 22 -7.61 -7.31 4.00
N ARG A 23 -8.20 -8.24 3.24
CA ARG A 23 -8.25 -9.64 3.66
C ARG A 23 -6.86 -10.26 3.62
N GLY A 24 -6.68 -11.36 4.36
CA GLY A 24 -5.38 -12.00 4.45
C GLY A 24 -4.81 -12.51 3.15
N ASP A 25 -5.66 -12.69 2.12
CA ASP A 25 -5.23 -13.11 0.78
C ASP A 25 -5.20 -11.96 -0.23
N CYS A 26 -5.55 -10.76 0.20
CA CYS A 26 -5.61 -9.56 -0.64
C CYS A 26 -6.53 -9.65 -1.84
N GLN A 27 -7.45 -10.61 -1.88
CA GLN A 27 -8.36 -10.72 -3.01
C GLN A 27 -9.31 -9.52 -3.12
N ASP A 28 -9.49 -8.79 -2.02
CA ASP A 28 -10.31 -7.59 -1.98
C ASP A 28 -9.52 -6.31 -2.24
N PHE A 29 -8.29 -6.41 -2.76
CA PHE A 29 -7.50 -5.24 -3.09
C PHE A 29 -8.26 -4.36 -4.10
N PRO A 30 -8.45 -3.06 -3.80
CA PRO A 30 -9.29 -2.17 -4.63
C PRO A 30 -8.52 -1.67 -5.85
N PHE A 31 -8.17 -2.59 -6.77
CA PHE A 31 -7.29 -2.28 -7.89
C PHE A 31 -7.83 -1.13 -8.75
N ALA A 32 -9.13 -1.15 -9.06
CA ALA A 32 -9.72 -0.11 -9.91
C ALA A 32 -9.64 1.27 -9.26
N ALA A 33 -9.83 1.34 -7.92
CA ALA A 33 -9.75 2.60 -7.20
C ALA A 33 -8.32 3.08 -7.01
N ALA A 34 -7.37 2.14 -6.90
CA ALA A 34 -5.97 2.47 -6.65
C ALA A 34 -5.19 2.78 -7.93
N ASN A 35 -5.67 2.29 -9.07
CA ASN A 35 -4.97 2.45 -10.32
C ASN A 35 -5.09 3.88 -10.86
N ASN A 36 -4.05 4.35 -11.55
CA ASN A 36 -3.99 5.71 -12.12
C ASN A 36 -4.16 6.79 -11.04
N THR A 37 -3.41 6.65 -9.96
CA THR A 37 -3.44 7.59 -8.84
C THR A 37 -2.08 8.25 -8.66
N ASP A 38 -2.05 9.32 -7.86
CA ASP A 38 -0.79 9.95 -7.45
C ASP A 38 -0.20 9.28 -6.23
N LEU A 39 -1.05 8.71 -5.36
CA LEU A 39 -0.59 8.05 -4.15
C LEU A 39 -1.57 6.95 -3.75
N VAL A 40 -1.04 5.79 -3.39
CA VAL A 40 -1.79 4.72 -2.74
C VAL A 40 -1.23 4.56 -1.33
N VAL A 41 -2.13 4.54 -0.34
CA VAL A 41 -1.80 4.24 1.05
C VAL A 41 -2.45 2.92 1.39
N SER A 42 -1.64 1.93 1.74
CA SER A 42 -2.10 0.56 2.00
C SER A 42 -1.59 0.07 3.35
N GLU A 43 -2.31 -0.87 3.93
CA GLU A 43 -1.81 -1.60 5.09
C GLU A 43 -0.85 -2.70 4.66
N LEU A 44 -0.08 -3.22 5.62
CA LEU A 44 0.77 -4.40 5.44
C LEU A 44 0.77 -5.19 6.75
N THR A 45 -0.43 -5.61 7.19
CA THR A 45 -0.66 -6.20 8.51
C THR A 45 -1.15 -7.64 8.42
N HIS A 46 -2.24 -7.87 7.70
CA HIS A 46 -2.98 -9.12 7.74
C HIS A 46 -2.52 -10.13 6.68
N PHE A 47 -1.52 -9.78 5.89
CA PHE A 47 -1.05 -10.59 4.77
C PHE A 47 0.44 -10.36 4.57
N ARG A 48 1.07 -11.22 3.80
CA ARG A 48 2.47 -11.08 3.42
C ARG A 48 2.58 -10.32 2.09
N LEU A 49 3.76 -9.80 1.81
CA LEU A 49 4.01 -9.06 0.58
C LEU A 49 3.68 -9.87 -0.67
N GLU A 50 3.90 -11.18 -0.63
CA GLU A 50 3.61 -12.07 -1.76
C GLU A 50 2.13 -12.05 -2.16
N HIS A 51 1.24 -11.81 -1.21
CA HIS A 51 -0.21 -11.78 -1.49
C HIS A 51 -0.63 -10.53 -2.26
N ILE A 52 -0.03 -9.40 -1.96
CA ILE A 52 -0.37 -8.13 -2.61
C ILE A 52 0.46 -7.89 -3.86
N TRP A 53 1.57 -8.61 -4.01
CA TRP A 53 2.54 -8.35 -5.09
C TRP A 53 1.96 -8.39 -6.50
N PRO A 54 1.10 -9.36 -6.86
CA PRO A 54 0.53 -9.39 -8.22
C PRO A 54 -0.23 -8.12 -8.58
N TYR A 55 -0.88 -7.50 -7.58
CA TYR A 55 -1.59 -6.23 -7.80
C TYR A 55 -0.62 -5.07 -7.94
N LEU A 56 0.45 -5.06 -7.12
CA LEU A 56 1.44 -3.99 -7.18
C LEU A 56 2.18 -3.95 -8.50
N GLU A 57 2.49 -5.10 -9.08
CA GLU A 57 3.18 -5.17 -10.36
C GLU A 57 2.36 -4.56 -11.51
N LYS A 58 1.04 -4.63 -11.42
CA LYS A 58 0.13 -4.11 -12.45
C LYS A 58 -0.34 -2.70 -12.17
N LEU A 59 -0.12 -2.21 -10.95
CA LEU A 59 -0.65 -0.94 -10.49
C LEU A 59 0.07 0.22 -11.16
N GLN A 60 -0.69 1.22 -11.59
CA GLN A 60 -0.18 2.47 -12.10
C GLN A 60 -0.45 3.57 -11.08
N THR A 61 0.59 3.97 -10.38
CA THR A 61 0.53 5.05 -9.40
C THR A 61 1.87 5.76 -9.37
N GLN A 62 1.90 6.95 -8.79
CA GLN A 62 3.14 7.71 -8.66
C GLN A 62 3.92 7.35 -7.40
N ALA A 63 3.24 6.83 -6.37
CA ALA A 63 3.88 6.43 -5.13
C ALA A 63 2.98 5.50 -4.33
N LEU A 64 3.60 4.67 -3.48
CA LEU A 64 2.90 3.76 -2.58
C LEU A 64 3.47 3.90 -1.18
N ILE A 65 2.59 3.98 -0.18
CA ILE A 65 2.99 4.01 1.22
C ILE A 65 2.27 2.88 1.95
N PHE A 66 3.04 2.06 2.69
CA PHE A 66 2.48 1.10 3.64
C PHE A 66 2.43 1.78 4.99
N ASN A 67 1.23 2.06 5.49
CA ASN A 67 1.04 2.89 6.69
C ASN A 67 0.68 2.12 7.95
N HIS A 68 0.23 0.88 7.84
CA HIS A 68 -0.15 0.06 8.98
C HIS A 68 0.64 -1.23 8.91
N LEU A 69 1.70 -1.32 9.70
CA LEU A 69 2.61 -2.47 9.70
C LEU A 69 2.25 -3.41 10.85
N GLY A 70 2.07 -4.67 10.52
CA GLY A 70 1.81 -5.71 11.51
C GLY A 70 3.07 -6.20 12.18
N ASN A 71 2.94 -7.20 13.06
CA ASN A 71 4.07 -7.72 13.81
C ASN A 71 5.21 -8.20 12.91
N TRP A 72 4.87 -8.91 11.83
CA TRP A 72 5.89 -9.43 10.92
C TRP A 72 6.59 -8.34 10.13
N SER A 73 5.84 -7.32 9.71
CA SER A 73 6.40 -6.27 8.85
C SER A 73 7.11 -5.17 9.64
N GLN A 74 7.05 -5.20 10.97
CA GLN A 74 7.82 -4.28 11.81
C GLN A 74 9.20 -4.83 12.14
N VAL A 75 9.49 -6.11 11.86
CA VAL A 75 10.80 -6.70 12.11
C VAL A 75 11.81 -6.06 11.15
N PRO A 76 12.97 -5.55 11.66
CA PRO A 76 13.93 -4.85 10.80
C PRO A 76 14.39 -5.64 9.58
N GLU A 77 14.64 -6.94 9.72
CA GLU A 77 15.06 -7.78 8.60
C GLU A 77 13.97 -7.90 7.54
N GLU A 78 12.71 -7.98 7.99
CA GLU A 78 11.58 -8.03 7.06
C GLU A 78 11.39 -6.69 6.35
N GLN A 79 11.59 -5.57 7.03
CA GLN A 79 11.50 -4.25 6.42
C GLN A 79 12.55 -4.08 5.33
N GLU A 80 13.77 -4.56 5.57
CA GLU A 80 14.82 -4.49 4.55
C GLU A 80 14.47 -5.36 3.34
N ARG A 81 13.92 -6.54 3.57
CA ARG A 81 13.46 -7.42 2.49
C ARG A 81 12.37 -6.76 1.65
N ILE A 82 11.39 -6.15 2.32
CA ILE A 82 10.29 -5.46 1.65
C ILE A 82 10.83 -4.32 0.79
N LYS A 83 11.71 -3.49 1.35
CA LYS A 83 12.31 -2.37 0.64
C LYS A 83 13.09 -2.84 -0.58
N GLU A 84 13.88 -3.89 -0.42
CA GLU A 84 14.71 -4.42 -1.50
C GLU A 84 13.84 -4.96 -2.64
N LYS A 85 12.79 -5.71 -2.30
CA LYS A 85 11.89 -6.25 -3.31
C LYS A 85 11.12 -5.15 -4.04
N CYS A 86 10.70 -4.13 -3.31
CA CYS A 86 9.93 -3.03 -3.87
C CYS A 86 10.73 -2.15 -4.83
N LYS A 87 12.05 -2.24 -4.83
CA LYS A 87 12.88 -1.54 -5.81
C LYS A 87 12.58 -1.97 -7.24
N ALA A 88 12.01 -3.16 -7.41
CA ALA A 88 11.63 -3.66 -8.73
C ALA A 88 10.35 -2.99 -9.28
N LEU A 89 9.62 -2.26 -8.44
CA LEU A 89 8.40 -1.59 -8.86
C LEU A 89 8.73 -0.27 -9.56
N PRO A 90 7.87 0.17 -10.51
CA PRO A 90 8.14 1.39 -11.28
C PRO A 90 7.84 2.69 -10.53
N TYR A 91 7.49 2.61 -9.27
CA TYR A 91 7.18 3.77 -8.43
C TYR A 91 7.84 3.62 -7.07
N PRO A 92 8.09 4.73 -6.34
CA PRO A 92 8.69 4.65 -5.01
C PRO A 92 7.72 4.07 -3.98
N VAL A 93 8.27 3.29 -3.04
CA VAL A 93 7.53 2.66 -1.96
C VAL A 93 8.15 3.09 -0.64
N THR A 94 7.31 3.54 0.29
CA THR A 94 7.73 3.99 1.62
C THR A 94 7.03 3.15 2.68
N LEU A 95 7.79 2.74 3.71
CA LEU A 95 7.21 2.13 4.91
C LEU A 95 7.05 3.24 5.94
N ALA A 96 5.81 3.57 6.28
CA ALA A 96 5.52 4.64 7.23
C ALA A 96 5.74 4.16 8.66
N TYR A 97 6.10 5.10 9.53
CA TYR A 97 6.26 4.86 10.96
C TYR A 97 5.35 5.82 11.72
N ASP A 98 5.16 5.53 13.01
CA ASP A 98 4.33 6.36 13.88
C ASP A 98 4.88 7.79 13.92
N GLY A 99 4.00 8.75 13.72
CA GLY A 99 4.39 10.16 13.70
C GLY A 99 4.93 10.66 12.37
N MET A 100 5.01 9.80 11.36
CA MET A 100 5.46 10.21 10.03
C MET A 100 4.45 11.16 9.39
N GLU A 101 4.94 12.28 8.87
CA GLU A 101 4.13 13.21 8.11
C GLU A 101 4.29 12.94 6.62
N ILE A 102 3.16 13.00 5.91
CA ILE A 102 3.12 12.81 4.47
C ILE A 102 2.68 14.12 3.83
N THR A 103 3.56 14.68 3.01
CA THR A 103 3.25 15.90 2.26
C THR A 103 2.97 15.56 0.81
N LEU A 104 1.84 16.01 0.35
CA LEU A 104 1.38 15.75 -1.02
C LEU A 104 1.64 16.96 -1.93
#